data_fb4936199f7e446f2146a9f847ec5e04
#
_entry.id   fb4936199f7e446f2146a9f847ec5e04
#
_cell.length_a   1.000
_cell.length_b   1.000
_cell.length_c   1.000
_cell.angle_alpha   90.00
_cell.angle_beta   90.00
_cell.angle_gamma   90.00
#
_symmetry.space_group_name_H-M   'P 1'
#
loop_
_entity.id
_entity.type
_entity.pdbx_description
1 polymer ?
#
loop_
_entity_poly.entity_id
_entity_poly.type
_entity_poly.pdbx_seq_one_letter_code
_entity_poly.pdbx_strand_id
1 'polypeptide(L)'
;MTSAAPLAALAVRCGLVLLFLPFSALDKILGFDHAVAQARSVFKPRAIAIVIIAIGLLIEIVCALGVVAGVADRACAFVIAGYCAATALLFKPFWVQGDFWSDADGKGRTMFWDFLKNLSLGAGFLLIVVGTDGAGLAPFLAAPFDSSHPYRVPG
;
A
#
# COMPACT_ATOMS: atom_id res chain seq x y z
N MET A 1 -12.16 27.81 17.59
CA MET A 1 -10.89 27.50 16.90
C MET A 1 -11.03 26.12 16.29
N THR A 2 -11.09 26.02 14.96
CA THR A 2 -11.10 24.71 14.29
C THR A 2 -9.77 24.01 14.56
N SER A 3 -9.82 22.85 15.21
CA SER A 3 -8.59 22.07 15.47
C SER A 3 -7.91 21.73 14.15
N ALA A 4 -6.62 22.00 14.02
CA ALA A 4 -5.84 21.63 12.84
C ALA A 4 -5.61 20.10 12.70
N ALA A 5 -5.88 19.36 13.78
CA ALA A 5 -5.63 17.92 13.84
C ALA A 5 -6.40 17.10 12.78
N PRO A 6 -7.72 17.28 12.54
CA PRO A 6 -8.43 16.57 11.49
C PRO A 6 -7.90 16.84 10.08
N LEU A 7 -7.50 18.09 9.81
CA LEU A 7 -6.92 18.45 8.51
C LEU A 7 -5.54 17.81 8.31
N ALA A 8 -4.72 17.78 9.35
CA ALA A 8 -3.42 17.10 9.30
C ALA A 8 -3.60 15.59 9.09
N ALA A 9 -4.54 14.96 9.81
CA ALA A 9 -4.86 13.55 9.62
C ALA A 9 -5.33 13.25 8.19
N LEU A 10 -6.19 14.10 7.63
CA LEU A 10 -6.64 13.97 6.23
C LEU A 10 -5.46 14.10 5.25
N ALA A 11 -4.63 15.14 5.43
CA ALA A 11 -3.48 15.36 4.54
C ALA A 11 -2.48 14.18 4.56
N VAL A 12 -2.18 13.62 5.74
CA VAL A 12 -1.30 12.45 5.86
C VAL A 12 -1.92 11.24 5.19
N ARG A 13 -3.22 10.97 5.38
CA ARG A 13 -3.91 9.84 4.75
C ARG A 13 -3.99 9.97 3.25
N CYS A 14 -4.30 11.15 2.74
CA CYS A 14 -4.24 11.43 1.30
C CYS A 14 -2.84 11.22 0.75
N GLY A 15 -1.80 11.68 1.44
CA GLY A 15 -0.41 11.47 1.05
C GLY A 15 -0.02 10.00 1.00
N LEU A 16 -0.45 9.19 1.99
CA LEU A 16 -0.18 7.75 2.00
C LEU A 16 -0.84 7.01 0.83
N VAL A 17 -2.09 7.37 0.48
CA VAL A 17 -2.80 6.68 -0.61
C VAL A 17 -2.51 7.22 -1.99
N LEU A 18 -1.82 8.35 -2.10
CA LEU A 18 -1.60 9.06 -3.37
C LEU A 18 -0.95 8.17 -4.45
N LEU A 19 -0.04 7.28 -4.06
CA LEU A 19 0.58 6.33 -4.98
C LEU A 19 -0.45 5.37 -5.59
N PHE A 20 -1.40 4.89 -4.80
CA PHE A 20 -2.40 3.90 -5.22
C PHE A 20 -3.54 4.56 -5.97
N LEU A 21 -4.12 5.61 -5.39
CA LEU A 21 -5.24 6.34 -5.94
C LEU A 21 -4.88 7.84 -6.00
N PRO A 22 -4.80 8.45 -7.20
CA PRO A 22 -5.22 7.90 -8.50
C PRO A 22 -4.14 7.17 -9.31
N PHE A 23 -2.84 7.33 -9.00
CA PHE A 23 -1.77 7.03 -9.96
C PHE A 23 -1.66 5.56 -10.35
N SER A 24 -1.44 4.65 -9.40
CA SER A 24 -1.25 3.23 -9.71
C SER A 24 -2.52 2.58 -10.29
N ALA A 25 -3.69 2.96 -9.76
CA ALA A 25 -4.96 2.45 -10.27
C ALA A 25 -5.22 2.89 -11.71
N LEU A 26 -5.01 4.17 -12.04
CA LEU A 26 -5.16 4.68 -13.41
C LEU A 26 -4.15 4.04 -14.38
N ASP A 27 -2.89 3.91 -13.97
CA ASP A 27 -1.86 3.25 -14.79
C ASP A 27 -2.27 1.82 -15.15
N LYS A 28 -2.76 1.05 -14.17
CA LYS A 28 -3.25 -0.32 -14.41
C LYS A 28 -4.53 -0.38 -15.25
N ILE A 29 -5.44 0.60 -15.11
CA ILE A 29 -6.66 0.64 -15.90
C ILE A 29 -6.33 0.96 -17.36
N LEU A 30 -5.49 1.97 -17.59
CA LEU A 30 -5.11 2.41 -18.94
C LEU A 30 -4.14 1.44 -19.61
N GLY A 31 -3.23 0.84 -18.86
CA GLY A 31 -2.22 -0.11 -19.31
C GLY A 31 -2.49 -1.56 -18.88
N PHE A 32 -3.75 -2.02 -18.86
CA PHE A 32 -4.13 -3.31 -18.27
C PHE A 32 -3.36 -4.49 -18.86
N ASP A 33 -3.21 -4.57 -20.16
CA ASP A 33 -2.45 -5.65 -20.80
C ASP A 33 -0.96 -5.61 -20.44
N HIS A 34 -0.39 -4.42 -20.24
CA HIS A 34 0.98 -4.26 -19.78
C HIS A 34 1.12 -4.74 -18.33
N ALA A 35 0.20 -4.38 -17.45
CA ALA A 35 0.17 -4.84 -16.06
C ALA A 35 0.04 -6.37 -15.98
N VAL A 36 -0.83 -6.96 -16.79
CA VAL A 36 -0.97 -8.43 -16.91
C VAL A 36 0.31 -9.06 -17.44
N ALA A 37 0.97 -8.48 -18.43
CA ALA A 37 2.25 -8.98 -18.95
C ALA A 37 3.34 -8.95 -17.87
N GLN A 38 3.39 -7.89 -17.06
CA GLN A 38 4.30 -7.80 -15.92
C GLN A 38 3.99 -8.88 -14.86
N ALA A 39 2.72 -9.09 -14.52
CA ALA A 39 2.32 -10.13 -13.57
C ALA A 39 2.69 -11.53 -14.06
N ARG A 40 2.69 -11.78 -15.35
CA ARG A 40 3.11 -13.06 -15.97
C ARG A 40 4.60 -13.37 -15.81
N SER A 41 5.42 -12.41 -15.45
CA SER A 41 6.82 -12.70 -15.10
C SER A 41 6.93 -13.58 -13.85
N VAL A 42 5.93 -13.50 -12.96
CA VAL A 42 5.83 -14.28 -11.71
C VAL A 42 4.78 -15.39 -11.88
N PHE A 43 3.60 -15.07 -12.39
CA PHE A 43 2.45 -15.97 -12.54
C PHE A 43 2.24 -16.32 -14.02
N LYS A 44 2.83 -17.41 -14.48
CA LYS A 44 2.84 -17.82 -15.90
C LYS A 44 1.45 -17.91 -16.58
N PRO A 45 0.39 -18.52 -15.95
CA PRO A 45 -0.95 -18.57 -16.55
C PRO A 45 -1.60 -17.19 -16.64
N ARG A 46 -2.03 -16.78 -17.86
CA ARG A 46 -2.65 -15.47 -18.11
C ARG A 46 -3.88 -15.23 -17.24
N ALA A 47 -4.70 -16.24 -17.03
CA ALA A 47 -5.90 -16.12 -16.19
C ALA A 47 -5.54 -15.75 -14.74
N ILE A 48 -4.50 -16.37 -14.17
CA ILE A 48 -4.02 -16.04 -12.81
C ILE A 48 -3.48 -14.61 -12.76
N ALA A 49 -2.69 -14.21 -13.76
CA ALA A 49 -2.17 -12.85 -13.83
C ALA A 49 -3.29 -11.80 -13.88
N ILE A 50 -4.36 -12.05 -14.67
CA ILE A 50 -5.54 -11.17 -14.73
C ILE A 50 -6.21 -11.06 -13.35
N VAL A 51 -6.43 -12.19 -12.67
CA VAL A 51 -7.06 -12.19 -11.34
C VAL A 51 -6.20 -11.44 -10.33
N ILE A 52 -4.88 -11.63 -10.33
CA ILE A 52 -3.96 -10.94 -9.42
C ILE A 52 -3.99 -9.42 -9.67
N ILE A 53 -3.97 -8.98 -10.93
CA ILE A 53 -4.06 -7.54 -11.25
C ILE A 53 -5.43 -6.97 -10.84
N ALA A 54 -6.53 -7.70 -11.09
CA ALA A 54 -7.87 -7.27 -10.67
C ALA A 54 -8.00 -7.15 -9.14
N ILE A 55 -7.46 -8.11 -8.38
CA ILE A 55 -7.41 -8.04 -6.91
C ILE A 55 -6.55 -6.85 -6.46
N GLY A 56 -5.37 -6.66 -7.07
CA GLY A 56 -4.51 -5.52 -6.77
C GLY A 56 -5.23 -4.19 -7.00
N LEU A 57 -5.92 -4.05 -8.14
CA LEU A 57 -6.69 -2.86 -8.47
C LEU A 57 -7.84 -2.62 -7.47
N LEU A 58 -8.54 -3.68 -7.07
CA LEU A 58 -9.59 -3.60 -6.04
C LEU A 58 -9.02 -3.09 -4.71
N ILE A 59 -7.89 -3.62 -4.26
CA ILE A 59 -7.20 -3.17 -3.04
C ILE A 59 -6.81 -1.69 -3.16
N GLU A 60 -6.20 -1.29 -4.27
CA GLU A 60 -5.74 0.09 -4.51
C GLU A 60 -6.88 1.11 -4.51
N ILE A 61 -8.08 0.73 -4.97
CA ILE A 61 -9.23 1.63 -5.00
C ILE A 61 -9.99 1.57 -3.68
N VAL A 62 -10.49 0.39 -3.29
CA VAL A 62 -11.42 0.26 -2.16
C VAL A 62 -10.72 0.53 -0.83
N CYS A 63 -9.54 -0.07 -0.61
CA CYS A 63 -8.85 0.13 0.66
C CYS A 63 -8.26 1.54 0.76
N ALA A 64 -7.79 2.14 -0.34
CA ALA A 64 -7.33 3.53 -0.31
C ALA A 64 -8.48 4.50 0.05
N LEU A 65 -9.67 4.32 -0.54
CA LEU A 65 -10.86 5.09 -0.17
C LEU A 65 -11.26 4.87 1.29
N GLY A 66 -11.22 3.62 1.78
CA GLY A 66 -11.49 3.30 3.18
C GLY A 66 -10.56 4.01 4.15
N VAL A 67 -9.26 4.05 3.84
CA VAL A 67 -8.26 4.77 4.63
C VAL A 67 -8.53 6.27 4.68
N VAL A 68 -8.84 6.89 3.53
CA VAL A 68 -9.12 8.34 3.47
C VAL A 68 -10.46 8.67 4.14
N ALA A 69 -11.49 7.88 3.91
CA ALA A 69 -12.81 8.09 4.50
C ALA A 69 -12.86 7.78 6.02
N GLY A 70 -11.87 7.07 6.56
CA GLY A 70 -11.90 6.61 7.94
C GLY A 70 -12.92 5.48 8.17
N VAL A 71 -13.30 4.74 7.13
CA VAL A 71 -14.27 3.62 7.20
C VAL A 71 -13.49 2.32 7.13
N ALA A 72 -13.61 1.48 8.17
CA ALA A 72 -12.84 0.26 8.32
C ALA A 72 -11.34 0.47 8.03
N ASP A 73 -10.83 1.66 8.35
CA ASP A 73 -9.54 2.17 7.89
C ASP A 73 -8.36 1.36 8.43
N ARG A 74 -8.49 0.75 9.63
CA ARG A 74 -7.47 -0.16 10.17
C ARG A 74 -7.35 -1.43 9.32
N ALA A 75 -8.48 -2.06 8.96
CA ALA A 75 -8.49 -3.23 8.10
C ALA A 75 -7.97 -2.90 6.69
N CYS A 76 -8.42 -1.78 6.11
CA CYS A 76 -7.95 -1.28 4.82
C CYS A 76 -6.44 -1.02 4.83
N ALA A 77 -5.92 -0.36 5.86
CA ALA A 77 -4.51 -0.09 6.02
C ALA A 77 -3.69 -1.37 6.18
N PHE A 78 -4.19 -2.36 6.93
CA PHE A 78 -3.54 -3.66 7.07
C PHE A 78 -3.45 -4.40 5.72
N VAL A 79 -4.53 -4.40 4.94
CA VAL A 79 -4.56 -5.03 3.60
C VAL A 79 -3.58 -4.33 2.66
N ILE A 80 -3.54 -2.98 2.64
CA ILE A 80 -2.57 -2.24 1.81
C ILE A 80 -1.14 -2.51 2.25
N ALA A 81 -0.86 -2.57 3.55
CA ALA A 81 0.48 -2.89 4.06
C ALA A 81 0.94 -4.28 3.59
N GLY A 82 0.06 -5.28 3.68
CA GLY A 82 0.30 -6.62 3.14
C GLY A 82 0.51 -6.62 1.61
N TYR A 83 -0.28 -5.84 0.90
CA TYR A 83 -0.13 -5.65 -0.55
C TYR A 83 1.24 -5.02 -0.91
N CYS A 84 1.68 -3.99 -0.18
CA CYS A 84 3.02 -3.41 -0.35
C CYS A 84 4.13 -4.44 -0.14
N ALA A 85 4.05 -5.23 0.93
CA ALA A 85 5.02 -6.29 1.21
C ALA A 85 5.02 -7.38 0.12
N ALA A 86 3.84 -7.85 -0.30
CA ALA A 86 3.70 -8.85 -1.35
C ALA A 86 4.26 -8.34 -2.69
N THR A 87 3.94 -7.12 -3.09
CA THR A 87 4.46 -6.53 -4.33
C THR A 87 5.97 -6.31 -4.28
N ALA A 88 6.51 -5.89 -3.14
CA ALA A 88 7.96 -5.78 -2.94
C ALA A 88 8.64 -7.14 -3.15
N LEU A 89 8.17 -8.18 -2.47
CA LEU A 89 8.78 -9.51 -2.52
C LEU A 89 8.64 -10.18 -3.89
N LEU A 90 7.49 -10.04 -4.54
CA LEU A 90 7.21 -10.75 -5.80
C LEU A 90 7.77 -10.03 -7.03
N PHE A 91 7.72 -8.69 -7.06
CA PHE A 91 8.05 -7.92 -8.26
C PHE A 91 9.35 -7.11 -8.16
N LYS A 92 9.99 -7.06 -6.99
CA LYS A 92 11.25 -6.34 -6.77
C LYS A 92 12.34 -7.23 -6.18
N PRO A 93 12.63 -8.41 -6.77
CA PRO A 93 13.63 -9.34 -6.26
C PRO A 93 15.04 -8.84 -6.62
N PHE A 94 15.52 -7.78 -5.97
CA PHE A 94 16.83 -7.17 -6.22
C PHE A 94 17.99 -8.14 -6.01
N TRP A 95 17.81 -9.12 -5.11
CA TRP A 95 18.81 -10.14 -4.80
C TRP A 95 19.10 -11.12 -5.94
N VAL A 96 18.23 -11.18 -6.97
CA VAL A 96 18.39 -12.07 -8.13
C VAL A 96 19.20 -11.42 -9.24
N GLN A 97 19.36 -10.09 -9.23
CA GLN A 97 19.93 -9.36 -10.39
C GLN A 97 21.44 -9.53 -10.54
N GLY A 98 22.19 -9.89 -9.47
CA GLY A 98 23.65 -10.10 -9.53
C GLY A 98 24.51 -8.84 -9.64
N ASP A 99 23.94 -7.69 -10.02
CA ASP A 99 24.62 -6.41 -10.26
C ASP A 99 24.52 -5.43 -9.07
N PHE A 100 23.83 -5.83 -8.00
CA PHE A 100 23.54 -4.94 -6.87
C PHE A 100 24.75 -4.27 -6.23
N TRP A 101 25.86 -5.00 -6.10
CA TRP A 101 27.09 -4.51 -5.48
C TRP A 101 28.10 -3.95 -6.49
N SER A 102 28.00 -4.35 -7.75
CA SER A 102 29.00 -4.04 -8.80
C SER A 102 28.66 -2.82 -9.64
N ASP A 103 27.39 -2.43 -9.73
CA ASP A 103 26.91 -1.33 -10.56
C ASP A 103 25.97 -0.40 -9.78
N ALA A 104 26.42 0.87 -9.63
CA ALA A 104 25.64 1.89 -8.92
C ALA A 104 24.34 2.25 -9.64
N ASP A 105 24.31 2.17 -10.96
CA ASP A 105 23.17 2.46 -11.82
C ASP A 105 22.48 1.18 -12.32
N GLY A 106 22.88 0.04 -11.76
CA GLY A 106 22.38 -1.28 -12.13
C GLY A 106 20.91 -1.51 -11.77
N LYS A 107 20.32 -2.47 -12.47
CA LYS A 107 18.93 -2.86 -12.27
C LYS A 107 18.65 -3.37 -10.85
N GLY A 108 19.59 -4.10 -10.25
CA GLY A 108 19.47 -4.61 -8.88
C GLY A 108 19.37 -3.48 -7.87
N ARG A 109 20.14 -2.42 -8.02
CA ARG A 109 20.10 -1.25 -7.14
C ARG A 109 18.80 -0.45 -7.30
N THR A 110 18.32 -0.26 -8.51
CA THR A 110 17.01 0.38 -8.77
C THR A 110 15.87 -0.42 -8.11
N MET A 111 15.88 -1.74 -8.30
CA MET A 111 14.90 -2.62 -7.66
C MET A 111 14.98 -2.61 -6.13
N PHE A 112 16.16 -2.48 -5.56
CA PHE A 112 16.35 -2.38 -4.11
C PHE A 112 15.68 -1.12 -3.54
N TRP A 113 15.87 0.03 -4.17
CA TRP A 113 15.21 1.26 -3.75
C TRP A 113 13.69 1.16 -3.87
N ASP A 114 13.19 0.56 -4.94
CA ASP A 114 11.74 0.31 -5.10
C ASP A 114 11.20 -0.67 -4.05
N PHE A 115 11.97 -1.69 -3.71
CA PHE A 115 11.64 -2.63 -2.62
C PHE A 115 11.52 -1.90 -1.29
N LEU A 116 12.52 -1.08 -0.93
CA LEU A 116 12.50 -0.30 0.31
C LEU A 116 11.35 0.72 0.35
N LYS A 117 11.07 1.41 -0.76
CA LYS A 117 9.93 2.33 -0.86
C LYS A 117 8.60 1.63 -0.55
N ASN A 118 8.37 0.45 -1.11
CA ASN A 118 7.17 -0.34 -0.82
C ASN A 118 7.09 -0.76 0.64
N LEU A 119 8.19 -1.22 1.24
CA LEU A 119 8.20 -1.58 2.66
C LEU A 119 7.97 -0.36 3.57
N SER A 120 8.59 0.77 3.26
CA SER A 120 8.43 2.01 4.02
C SER A 120 6.99 2.52 3.96
N LEU A 121 6.37 2.43 2.77
CA LEU A 121 4.98 2.80 2.59
C LEU A 121 4.05 1.84 3.36
N GLY A 122 4.30 0.53 3.30
CA GLY A 122 3.59 -0.47 4.10
C GLY A 122 3.70 -0.21 5.60
N ALA A 123 4.89 0.15 6.09
CA ALA A 123 5.10 0.54 7.49
C ALA A 123 4.29 1.79 7.87
N GLY A 124 4.19 2.77 6.97
CA GLY A 124 3.33 3.94 7.16
C GLY A 124 1.86 3.57 7.34
N PHE A 125 1.34 2.61 6.57
CA PHE A 125 -0.02 2.09 6.76
C PHE A 125 -0.17 1.31 8.07
N LEU A 126 0.85 0.57 8.51
CA LEU A 126 0.79 -0.13 9.80
C LEU A 126 0.68 0.83 10.99
N LEU A 127 1.12 2.07 10.88
CA LEU A 127 0.88 3.08 11.92
C LEU A 127 -0.62 3.37 12.11
N ILE A 128 -1.44 3.28 11.05
CA ILE A 128 -2.91 3.41 11.16
C ILE A 128 -3.48 2.19 11.89
N VAL A 129 -2.95 1.00 11.65
CA VAL A 129 -3.40 -0.24 12.29
C VAL A 129 -3.10 -0.24 13.78
N VAL A 130 -1.85 0.09 14.14
CA VAL A 130 -1.36 0.06 15.53
C VAL A 130 -1.91 1.25 16.34
N GLY A 131 -2.15 2.39 15.67
CA GLY A 131 -2.45 3.64 16.36
C GLY A 131 -1.20 4.28 16.97
N THR A 132 -1.38 5.47 17.52
CA THR A 132 -0.31 6.24 18.17
C THR A 132 -0.58 6.47 19.66
N ASP A 133 -1.62 5.84 20.18
CA ASP A 133 -2.09 5.96 21.57
C ASP A 133 -1.45 4.97 22.54
N GLY A 134 -0.52 4.15 22.07
CA GLY A 134 0.17 3.14 22.86
C GLY A 134 -0.61 1.84 23.08
N ALA A 135 -1.83 1.73 22.55
CA ALA A 135 -2.66 0.52 22.69
C ALA A 135 -2.17 -0.66 21.82
N GLY A 136 -1.30 -0.39 20.86
CA GLY A 136 -0.70 -1.40 19.98
C GLY A 136 -1.73 -2.09 19.08
N LEU A 137 -1.57 -3.39 18.88
CA LEU A 137 -2.46 -4.19 18.00
C LEU A 137 -3.76 -4.63 18.68
N ALA A 138 -3.90 -4.49 19.99
CA ALA A 138 -5.04 -5.03 20.72
C ALA A 138 -6.40 -4.49 20.20
N PRO A 139 -6.60 -3.17 19.93
CA PRO A 139 -7.86 -2.66 19.39
C PRO A 139 -8.15 -3.20 17.98
N PHE A 140 -7.13 -3.35 17.14
CA PHE A 140 -7.29 -3.94 15.81
C PHE A 140 -7.72 -5.40 15.88
N LEU A 141 -7.10 -6.19 16.74
CA LEU A 141 -7.44 -7.62 16.89
C LEU A 141 -8.82 -7.83 17.48
N ALA A 142 -9.28 -6.92 18.35
CA ALA A 142 -10.61 -6.99 18.94
C ALA A 142 -11.72 -6.60 17.95
N ALA A 143 -11.48 -5.58 17.12
CA ALA A 143 -12.47 -5.04 16.18
C ALA A 143 -11.78 -4.50 14.92
N PRO A 144 -11.35 -5.38 13.98
CA PRO A 144 -10.52 -4.98 12.83
C PRO A 144 -11.24 -4.03 11.85
N PHE A 145 -12.57 -4.06 11.81
CA PHE A 145 -13.38 -3.23 10.91
C PHE A 145 -13.85 -1.92 11.55
N ASP A 146 -13.55 -1.70 12.82
CA ASP A 146 -13.88 -0.44 13.48
C ASP A 146 -13.02 0.70 12.93
N SER A 147 -13.61 1.90 12.89
CA SER A 147 -12.91 3.12 12.52
C SER A 147 -11.91 3.52 13.59
N SER A 148 -10.74 4.02 13.18
CA SER A 148 -9.80 4.70 14.09
C SER A 148 -10.27 6.11 14.46
N HIS A 149 -11.41 6.58 13.91
CA HIS A 149 -11.99 7.91 14.09
C HIS A 149 -10.99 9.04 13.86
N PRO A 150 -10.30 9.08 12.72
CA PRO A 150 -9.17 9.97 12.47
C PRO A 150 -9.50 11.46 12.49
N TYR A 151 -10.79 11.78 12.34
CA TYR A 151 -11.28 13.15 12.20
C TYR A 151 -12.05 13.64 13.44
N ARG A 152 -12.10 12.85 14.52
CA ARG A 152 -12.64 13.31 15.78
C ARG A 152 -11.74 14.36 16.43
N VAL A 153 -12.33 15.46 16.84
CA VAL A 153 -11.67 16.43 17.70
C VAL A 153 -11.80 15.93 19.12
N PRO A 154 -10.70 15.77 19.87
CA PRO A 154 -10.78 15.49 21.31
C PRO A 154 -11.57 16.60 21.99
N GLY A 155 -12.63 16.23 22.72
CA GLY A 155 -13.44 17.16 23.51
C GLY A 155 -12.70 17.63 24.75
#